data_d3da4591690b4af58246345888c46407
#
_entry.id   d3da4591690b4af58246345888c46407
#
_cell.length_a   1.000
_cell.length_b   1.000
_cell.length_c   1.000
_cell.angle_alpha   90.00
_cell.angle_beta   90.00
_cell.angle_gamma   90.00
#
_symmetry.space_group_name_H-M   'P 1'
#
loop_
_entity.id
_entity.type
_entity.pdbx_description
1 polymer ?
#
loop_
_entity_poly.entity_id
_entity_poly.type
_entity_poly.pdbx_seq_one_letter_code
_entity_poly.pdbx_strand_id
1 'polypeptide(L)'
;MPATHSPDLRVRLWALLLVLASAAGPALARADPTLHIGVLKFGTVSWVMDVIEHHELDETFGLNIETLELASNQATLVALQAKRVDCVVSDWLWVSRQRASGADWTFFPFSTAVGSLVAARGAPIHVLADLRDRRLGVAGSPLDKSWVIVQALAREQHVDIARDARLSFGAPPLINHELLAGRLDAVLTYWNFAAPLESRGLPAVLSMSDALRQLGFKTAIPLVGYVVSERWARENPRALAAFVSATREAESILATSDAEWNWLGARTGAHSPAELKALRDAFRAGIPAHWGKEERREAAALYAVFAKIGGQALVGSSPTLQPGTFLDSVSY
;
A
#
# COMPACT_ATOMS: atom_id res chain seq x y z
N MET A 1 -58.95 70.60 3.68
CA MET A 1 -57.55 70.32 3.31
C MET A 1 -57.08 69.24 4.24
N PRO A 2 -56.80 67.98 3.78
CA PRO A 2 -56.28 66.92 4.61
C PRO A 2 -54.77 66.96 4.58
N ALA A 3 -54.14 66.81 5.78
CA ALA A 3 -52.73 66.77 5.98
C ALA A 3 -52.19 65.37 5.60
N THR A 4 -51.23 65.33 4.69
CA THR A 4 -50.53 64.14 4.27
C THR A 4 -49.41 63.83 5.30
N HIS A 5 -49.59 62.74 6.05
CA HIS A 5 -48.52 62.18 6.90
C HIS A 5 -47.55 61.38 6.01
N SER A 6 -46.33 61.86 5.92
CA SER A 6 -45.22 61.07 5.35
C SER A 6 -44.75 60.04 6.38
N PRO A 7 -44.57 58.78 5.98
CA PRO A 7 -44.07 57.76 6.94
C PRO A 7 -42.59 57.99 7.24
N ASP A 8 -42.27 57.89 8.54
CA ASP A 8 -40.98 58.14 9.20
C ASP A 8 -39.82 57.37 8.55
N LEU A 9 -38.75 58.08 8.21
CA LEU A 9 -37.54 57.56 7.61
C LEU A 9 -36.91 56.47 8.47
N ARG A 10 -37.14 56.45 9.78
CA ARG A 10 -36.67 55.46 10.76
C ARG A 10 -37.30 54.08 10.55
N VAL A 11 -38.57 53.98 10.15
CA VAL A 11 -39.25 52.70 9.89
C VAL A 11 -38.70 52.04 8.62
N ARG A 12 -38.29 52.83 7.63
CA ARG A 12 -37.70 52.29 6.39
C ARG A 12 -36.27 51.74 6.61
N LEU A 13 -35.48 52.33 7.51
CA LEU A 13 -34.14 51.81 7.88
C LEU A 13 -34.23 50.49 8.63
N TRP A 14 -35.20 50.31 9.52
CA TRP A 14 -35.39 49.05 10.25
C TRP A 14 -35.90 47.92 9.35
N ALA A 15 -36.73 48.21 8.36
CA ALA A 15 -37.18 47.24 7.38
C ALA A 15 -36.04 46.77 6.45
N LEU A 16 -35.07 47.63 6.09
CA LEU A 16 -33.92 47.31 5.27
C LEU A 16 -32.90 46.45 6.04
N LEU A 17 -32.73 46.71 7.34
CA LEU A 17 -31.82 45.90 8.20
C LEU A 17 -32.38 44.48 8.47
N LEU A 18 -33.69 44.30 8.55
CA LEU A 18 -34.32 43.01 8.72
C LEU A 18 -34.25 42.15 7.44
N VAL A 19 -34.27 42.75 6.26
CA VAL A 19 -34.12 42.01 4.99
C VAL A 19 -32.67 41.57 4.72
N LEU A 20 -31.67 42.32 5.20
CA LEU A 20 -30.27 41.92 5.08
C LEU A 20 -29.85 40.81 6.08
N ALA A 21 -30.54 40.70 7.21
CA ALA A 21 -30.28 39.63 8.19
C ALA A 21 -30.86 38.26 7.75
N SER A 22 -31.84 38.24 6.83
CA SER A 22 -32.46 37.00 6.35
C SER A 22 -31.72 36.33 5.18
N ALA A 23 -30.66 36.95 4.64
CA ALA A 23 -29.88 36.41 3.52
C ALA A 23 -28.73 35.50 3.97
N ALA A 24 -28.45 35.40 5.30
CA ALA A 24 -27.59 34.39 5.84
C ALA A 24 -28.39 33.07 6.03
N GLY A 25 -28.79 32.46 4.92
CA GLY A 25 -29.29 31.08 4.95
C GLY A 25 -28.25 30.22 5.63
N PRO A 26 -28.65 29.18 6.43
CA PRO A 26 -27.70 28.25 6.99
C PRO A 26 -26.87 27.71 5.81
N ALA A 27 -25.58 27.94 5.83
CA ALA A 27 -24.67 27.22 4.97
C ALA A 27 -24.97 25.73 5.24
N LEU A 28 -25.62 25.05 4.30
CA LEU A 28 -25.84 23.63 4.35
C LEU A 28 -24.44 23.04 4.55
N ALA A 29 -24.15 22.61 5.78
CA ALA A 29 -22.95 21.86 6.06
C ALA A 29 -22.99 20.68 5.09
N ARG A 30 -22.15 20.75 4.05
CA ARG A 30 -22.06 19.68 3.08
C ARG A 30 -21.51 18.49 3.85
N ALA A 31 -22.28 17.41 3.92
CA ALA A 31 -21.79 16.18 4.53
C ALA A 31 -20.46 15.80 3.91
N ASP A 32 -19.55 15.36 4.73
CA ASP A 32 -18.23 14.94 4.28
C ASP A 32 -18.39 13.78 3.26
N PRO A 33 -17.59 13.78 2.18
CA PRO A 33 -17.64 12.70 1.22
C PRO A 33 -17.25 11.37 1.88
N THR A 34 -17.90 10.28 1.45
CA THR A 34 -17.55 8.93 1.90
C THR A 34 -16.62 8.26 0.90
N LEU A 35 -15.56 7.61 1.39
CA LEU A 35 -14.68 6.73 0.63
C LEU A 35 -14.80 5.31 1.16
N HIS A 36 -15.16 4.37 0.28
CA HIS A 36 -15.18 2.96 0.61
C HIS A 36 -13.84 2.32 0.21
N ILE A 37 -13.12 1.75 1.20
CA ILE A 37 -11.85 1.07 0.95
C ILE A 37 -11.95 -0.43 1.23
N GLY A 38 -11.53 -1.25 0.25
CA GLY A 38 -11.38 -2.69 0.43
C GLY A 38 -10.02 -3.03 1.03
N VAL A 39 -9.99 -3.66 2.19
CA VAL A 39 -8.78 -4.07 2.91
C VAL A 39 -8.73 -5.57 3.11
N LEU A 40 -7.52 -6.11 3.24
CA LEU A 40 -7.35 -7.50 3.65
C LEU A 40 -7.54 -7.61 5.16
N LYS A 41 -8.33 -8.57 5.61
CA LYS A 41 -8.59 -8.84 7.04
C LYS A 41 -7.31 -8.98 7.88
N PHE A 42 -6.22 -9.47 7.28
CA PHE A 42 -4.92 -9.64 7.93
C PHE A 42 -3.80 -8.87 7.19
N GLY A 43 -4.18 -7.79 6.50
CA GLY A 43 -3.25 -6.94 5.77
C GLY A 43 -2.75 -5.77 6.63
N THR A 44 -1.56 -5.28 6.31
CA THR A 44 -0.92 -4.20 7.07
C THR A 44 -1.56 -2.82 6.86
N VAL A 45 -2.38 -2.68 5.83
CA VAL A 45 -3.22 -1.47 5.62
C VAL A 45 -4.28 -1.35 6.71
N SER A 46 -4.78 -2.47 7.25
CA SER A 46 -5.74 -2.43 8.36
C SER A 46 -5.19 -1.65 9.56
N TRP A 47 -3.88 -1.73 9.82
CA TRP A 47 -3.25 -0.98 10.92
C TRP A 47 -3.31 0.53 10.69
N VAL A 48 -3.16 0.98 9.44
CA VAL A 48 -3.32 2.40 9.08
C VAL A 48 -4.77 2.82 9.24
N MET A 49 -5.72 2.00 8.81
CA MET A 49 -7.16 2.28 8.98
C MET A 49 -7.55 2.30 10.46
N ASP A 50 -7.03 1.35 11.28
CA ASP A 50 -7.25 1.33 12.74
C ASP A 50 -6.74 2.63 13.39
N VAL A 51 -5.56 3.14 12.96
CA VAL A 51 -5.00 4.41 13.47
C VAL A 51 -5.82 5.62 13.03
N ILE A 52 -6.30 5.62 11.78
CA ILE A 52 -7.19 6.68 11.28
C ILE A 52 -8.45 6.74 12.13
N GLU A 53 -9.10 5.60 12.37
CA GLU A 53 -10.30 5.51 13.22
C GLU A 53 -10.00 5.90 14.67
N HIS A 54 -8.90 5.43 15.25
CA HIS A 54 -8.52 5.70 16.64
C HIS A 54 -8.29 7.19 16.93
N HIS A 55 -7.77 7.92 15.95
CA HIS A 55 -7.46 9.35 16.06
C HIS A 55 -8.46 10.25 15.32
N GLU A 56 -9.56 9.69 14.81
CA GLU A 56 -10.60 10.43 14.05
C GLU A 56 -9.99 11.30 12.94
N LEU A 57 -8.95 10.74 12.25
CA LEU A 57 -8.21 11.49 11.24
C LEU A 57 -9.02 11.73 9.98
N ASP A 58 -9.92 10.83 9.63
CA ASP A 58 -10.82 10.99 8.50
C ASP A 58 -11.77 12.18 8.75
N GLU A 59 -12.42 12.26 9.92
CA GLU A 59 -13.25 13.41 10.30
C GLU A 59 -12.42 14.69 10.35
N THR A 60 -11.19 14.64 10.90
CA THR A 60 -10.26 15.79 10.98
C THR A 60 -9.96 16.36 9.60
N PHE A 61 -9.85 15.52 8.57
CA PHE A 61 -9.60 15.95 7.19
C PHE A 61 -10.88 16.13 6.36
N GLY A 62 -12.07 15.96 6.94
CA GLY A 62 -13.36 16.14 6.27
C GLY A 62 -13.69 15.04 5.28
N LEU A 63 -13.49 13.79 5.71
CA LEU A 63 -13.78 12.56 4.97
C LEU A 63 -14.44 11.57 5.93
N ASN A 64 -15.32 10.72 5.42
CA ASN A 64 -15.77 9.51 6.11
C ASN A 64 -15.17 8.30 5.41
N ILE A 65 -14.43 7.44 6.12
CA ILE A 65 -13.81 6.24 5.57
C ILE A 65 -14.58 5.00 6.01
N GLU A 66 -15.14 4.26 5.06
CA GLU A 66 -15.78 2.97 5.31
C GLU A 66 -14.91 1.82 4.81
N THR A 67 -14.50 0.93 5.72
CA THR A 67 -13.66 -0.22 5.39
C THR A 67 -14.51 -1.46 5.09
N LEU A 68 -14.19 -2.16 4.00
CA LEU A 68 -14.72 -3.48 3.66
C LEU A 68 -13.61 -4.52 3.80
N GLU A 69 -13.70 -5.37 4.82
CA GLU A 69 -12.75 -6.46 4.99
C GLU A 69 -13.00 -7.60 4.00
N LEU A 70 -11.94 -8.05 3.35
CA LEU A 70 -11.97 -9.08 2.32
C LEU A 70 -10.90 -10.15 2.57
N ALA A 71 -11.20 -11.38 2.14
CA ALA A 71 -10.39 -12.54 2.50
C ALA A 71 -9.11 -12.70 1.66
N SER A 72 -9.01 -12.05 0.49
CA SER A 72 -7.87 -12.20 -0.42
C SER A 72 -7.69 -10.98 -1.33
N ASN A 73 -6.47 -10.80 -1.85
CA ASN A 73 -6.19 -9.78 -2.86
C ASN A 73 -7.11 -9.89 -4.09
N GLN A 74 -7.44 -11.11 -4.51
CA GLN A 74 -8.36 -11.30 -5.63
C GLN A 74 -9.75 -10.76 -5.30
N ALA A 75 -10.23 -10.98 -4.07
CA ALA A 75 -11.52 -10.46 -3.63
C ALA A 75 -11.53 -8.92 -3.57
N THR A 76 -10.44 -8.27 -3.13
CA THR A 76 -10.35 -6.79 -3.15
C THR A 76 -10.41 -6.24 -4.57
N LEU A 77 -9.70 -6.85 -5.51
CA LEU A 77 -9.71 -6.43 -6.92
C LEU A 77 -11.09 -6.64 -7.57
N VAL A 78 -11.78 -7.75 -7.26
CA VAL A 78 -13.15 -7.99 -7.73
C VAL A 78 -14.11 -6.95 -7.16
N ALA A 79 -14.00 -6.60 -5.86
CA ALA A 79 -14.82 -5.58 -5.24
C ALA A 79 -14.60 -4.20 -5.88
N LEU A 80 -13.35 -3.83 -6.19
CA LEU A 80 -13.00 -2.61 -6.90
C LEU A 80 -13.60 -2.57 -8.31
N GLN A 81 -13.42 -3.63 -9.09
CA GLN A 81 -13.96 -3.74 -10.45
C GLN A 81 -15.48 -3.72 -10.47
N ALA A 82 -16.13 -4.30 -9.46
CA ALA A 82 -17.57 -4.28 -9.26
C ALA A 82 -18.09 -2.95 -8.66
N LYS A 83 -17.22 -1.97 -8.40
CA LYS A 83 -17.54 -0.67 -7.77
C LYS A 83 -18.24 -0.82 -6.41
N ARG A 84 -17.90 -1.86 -5.67
CA ARG A 84 -18.35 -2.06 -4.28
C ARG A 84 -17.49 -1.26 -3.31
N VAL A 85 -16.28 -0.90 -3.75
CA VAL A 85 -15.34 -0.01 -3.06
C VAL A 85 -14.72 0.95 -4.07
N ASP A 86 -14.28 2.11 -3.60
CA ASP A 86 -13.65 3.17 -4.41
C ASP A 86 -12.12 2.99 -4.48
N CYS A 87 -11.56 2.40 -3.42
CA CYS A 87 -10.13 2.22 -3.23
C CYS A 87 -9.82 0.80 -2.75
N VAL A 88 -8.66 0.29 -3.17
CA VAL A 88 -8.05 -0.94 -2.61
C VAL A 88 -6.54 -0.75 -2.53
N VAL A 89 -5.85 -1.69 -1.85
CA VAL A 89 -4.39 -1.76 -1.92
C VAL A 89 -3.99 -2.86 -2.89
N SER A 90 -3.14 -2.51 -3.85
CA SER A 90 -2.60 -3.42 -4.86
C SER A 90 -1.23 -2.94 -5.34
N ASP A 91 -0.72 -3.53 -6.41
CA ASP A 91 0.55 -3.15 -7.04
C ASP A 91 0.34 -2.42 -8.38
N TRP A 92 1.29 -1.59 -8.73
CA TRP A 92 1.23 -0.83 -9.99
C TRP A 92 1.47 -1.68 -11.25
N LEU A 93 1.97 -2.94 -11.13
CA LEU A 93 2.03 -3.86 -12.27
C LEU A 93 0.60 -4.27 -12.67
N TRP A 94 -0.24 -4.60 -11.67
CA TRP A 94 -1.65 -4.88 -11.92
C TRP A 94 -2.33 -3.66 -12.55
N VAL A 95 -2.10 -2.46 -12.02
CA VAL A 95 -2.65 -1.21 -12.58
C VAL A 95 -2.23 -1.04 -14.03
N SER A 96 -0.94 -1.16 -14.35
CA SER A 96 -0.43 -1.04 -15.72
C SER A 96 -1.07 -2.07 -16.66
N ARG A 97 -1.21 -3.33 -16.24
CA ARG A 97 -1.90 -4.37 -17.03
C ARG A 97 -3.35 -4.02 -17.31
N GLN A 98 -4.08 -3.52 -16.31
CA GLN A 98 -5.47 -3.11 -16.49
C GLN A 98 -5.59 -1.91 -17.43
N ARG A 99 -4.66 -0.95 -17.35
CA ARG A 99 -4.61 0.18 -18.27
C ARG A 99 -4.32 -0.25 -19.70
N ALA A 100 -3.44 -1.23 -19.90
CA ALA A 100 -3.21 -1.83 -21.22
C ALA A 100 -4.47 -2.48 -21.83
N SER A 101 -5.45 -2.82 -20.99
CA SER A 101 -6.77 -3.34 -21.39
C SER A 101 -7.86 -2.27 -21.40
N GLY A 102 -7.51 -0.97 -21.28
CA GLY A 102 -8.44 0.16 -21.37
C GLY A 102 -9.10 0.59 -20.05
N ALA A 103 -8.72 0.02 -18.91
CA ALA A 103 -9.19 0.48 -17.61
C ALA A 103 -8.50 1.79 -17.19
N ASP A 104 -9.14 2.58 -16.33
CA ASP A 104 -8.68 3.89 -15.85
C ASP A 104 -8.12 3.86 -14.42
N TRP A 105 -7.65 2.69 -13.94
CA TRP A 105 -7.04 2.57 -12.63
C TRP A 105 -5.73 3.34 -12.53
N THR A 106 -5.48 3.94 -11.36
CA THR A 106 -4.26 4.68 -11.07
C THR A 106 -3.79 4.39 -9.65
N PHE A 107 -2.51 4.56 -9.40
CA PHE A 107 -1.81 4.14 -8.18
C PHE A 107 -1.14 5.32 -7.50
N PHE A 108 -1.12 5.33 -6.16
CA PHE A 108 -0.22 6.11 -5.33
C PHE A 108 0.31 5.28 -4.15
N PRO A 109 1.50 5.59 -3.61
CA PRO A 109 2.20 4.68 -2.71
C PRO A 109 1.51 4.44 -1.37
N PHE A 110 1.71 3.21 -0.87
CA PHE A 110 1.50 2.83 0.52
C PHE A 110 2.80 2.33 1.17
N SER A 111 3.55 1.43 0.51
CA SER A 111 4.71 0.80 1.16
C SER A 111 5.81 0.43 0.19
N THR A 112 7.06 0.64 0.64
CA THR A 112 8.28 0.12 0.00
C THR A 112 8.68 -1.25 0.54
N ALA A 113 8.07 -1.71 1.65
CA ALA A 113 8.36 -3.01 2.23
C ALA A 113 7.76 -4.13 1.37
N VAL A 114 8.59 -5.06 0.94
CA VAL A 114 8.19 -6.15 0.03
C VAL A 114 8.35 -7.51 0.72
N GLY A 115 9.58 -7.90 1.07
CA GLY A 115 9.85 -9.17 1.70
C GLY A 115 11.34 -9.45 1.89
N SER A 116 11.63 -10.66 2.38
CA SER A 116 12.99 -11.13 2.63
C SER A 116 13.14 -12.62 2.30
N LEU A 117 14.35 -12.99 1.90
CA LEU A 117 14.83 -14.37 1.90
C LEU A 117 15.37 -14.67 3.30
N VAL A 118 14.72 -15.60 3.99
CA VAL A 118 15.07 -16.00 5.36
C VAL A 118 15.49 -17.47 5.33
N ALA A 119 16.66 -17.79 5.91
CA ALA A 119 17.15 -19.16 5.98
C ALA A 119 16.71 -19.85 7.29
N ALA A 120 16.63 -21.18 7.26
CA ALA A 120 16.44 -21.97 8.46
C ALA A 120 17.64 -21.80 9.40
N ARG A 121 17.41 -21.94 10.71
CA ARG A 121 18.49 -21.84 11.71
C ARG A 121 19.57 -22.89 11.44
N GLY A 122 20.82 -22.43 11.30
CA GLY A 122 21.97 -23.29 11.03
C GLY A 122 22.09 -23.80 9.59
N ALA A 123 21.18 -23.41 8.68
CA ALA A 123 21.38 -23.69 7.26
C ALA A 123 22.55 -22.85 6.73
N PRO A 124 23.50 -23.44 5.96
CA PRO A 124 24.63 -22.73 5.39
C PRO A 124 24.20 -21.97 4.12
N ILE A 125 23.32 -20.98 4.29
CA ILE A 125 22.76 -20.16 3.22
C ILE A 125 23.04 -18.69 3.56
N HIS A 126 23.99 -18.08 2.84
CA HIS A 126 24.44 -16.72 3.06
C HIS A 126 24.30 -15.85 1.81
N VAL A 127 24.30 -16.48 0.63
CA VAL A 127 24.12 -15.83 -0.67
C VAL A 127 23.19 -16.66 -1.56
N LEU A 128 22.74 -16.08 -2.68
CA LEU A 128 21.81 -16.78 -3.59
C LEU A 128 22.37 -18.08 -4.17
N ALA A 129 23.70 -18.16 -4.39
CA ALA A 129 24.35 -19.35 -4.90
C ALA A 129 24.25 -20.56 -3.94
N ASP A 130 24.12 -20.31 -2.63
CA ASP A 130 23.99 -21.38 -1.62
C ASP A 130 22.62 -22.08 -1.67
N LEU A 131 21.68 -21.55 -2.43
CA LEU A 131 20.35 -22.15 -2.64
C LEU A 131 20.36 -23.34 -3.60
N ARG A 132 21.48 -23.64 -4.25
CA ARG A 132 21.62 -24.83 -5.11
C ARG A 132 21.30 -26.09 -4.31
N ASP A 133 20.42 -26.93 -4.87
CA ASP A 133 19.90 -28.16 -4.26
C ASP A 133 19.16 -27.97 -2.93
N ARG A 134 18.90 -26.73 -2.50
CA ARG A 134 18.13 -26.42 -1.28
C ARG A 134 16.63 -26.36 -1.55
N ARG A 135 15.85 -26.71 -0.52
CA ARG A 135 14.39 -26.59 -0.53
C ARG A 135 14.00 -25.15 -0.22
N LEU A 136 13.55 -24.43 -1.23
CA LEU A 136 13.16 -23.01 -1.12
C LEU A 136 11.65 -22.88 -1.23
N GLY A 137 11.01 -22.38 -0.16
CA GLY A 137 9.63 -21.95 -0.18
C GLY A 137 9.52 -20.52 -0.71
N VAL A 138 8.60 -20.27 -1.61
CA VAL A 138 8.33 -18.94 -2.16
C VAL A 138 6.89 -18.55 -1.89
N ALA A 139 6.66 -17.41 -1.22
CA ALA A 139 5.33 -16.88 -0.97
C ALA A 139 4.65 -16.48 -2.28
N GLY A 140 3.36 -16.87 -2.41
CA GLY A 140 2.57 -16.53 -3.59
C GLY A 140 2.74 -17.54 -4.73
N SER A 141 3.15 -17.08 -5.90
CA SER A 141 3.19 -17.85 -7.14
C SER A 141 4.52 -17.64 -7.89
N PRO A 142 4.78 -18.40 -8.97
CA PRO A 142 5.94 -18.15 -9.83
C PRO A 142 6.04 -16.74 -10.43
N LEU A 143 4.95 -15.96 -10.36
CA LEU A 143 4.88 -14.58 -10.80
C LEU A 143 4.90 -13.58 -9.64
N ASP A 144 5.21 -14.01 -8.40
CA ASP A 144 5.38 -13.10 -7.28
C ASP A 144 6.54 -12.13 -7.52
N LYS A 145 6.33 -10.87 -7.14
CA LYS A 145 7.29 -9.78 -7.43
C LYS A 145 8.63 -9.99 -6.73
N SER A 146 8.62 -10.45 -5.48
CA SER A 146 9.85 -10.76 -4.75
C SER A 146 10.63 -11.87 -5.44
N TRP A 147 9.92 -12.90 -5.93
CA TRP A 147 10.55 -14.00 -6.66
C TRP A 147 11.16 -13.52 -7.98
N VAL A 148 10.47 -12.66 -8.72
CA VAL A 148 10.99 -12.10 -9.98
C VAL A 148 12.21 -11.20 -9.74
N ILE A 149 12.22 -10.40 -8.65
CA ILE A 149 13.38 -9.60 -8.24
C ILE A 149 14.58 -10.50 -7.92
N VAL A 150 14.36 -11.56 -7.12
CA VAL A 150 15.41 -12.52 -6.77
C VAL A 150 15.96 -13.23 -8.01
N GLN A 151 15.10 -13.64 -8.96
CA GLN A 151 15.55 -14.22 -10.23
C GLN A 151 16.37 -13.23 -11.06
N ALA A 152 15.99 -11.95 -11.10
CA ALA A 152 16.74 -10.92 -11.82
C ALA A 152 18.14 -10.79 -11.24
N LEU A 153 18.26 -10.67 -9.92
CA LEU A 153 19.55 -10.56 -9.23
C LEU A 153 20.41 -11.84 -9.40
N ALA A 154 19.79 -13.00 -9.25
CA ALA A 154 20.48 -14.28 -9.44
C ALA A 154 21.10 -14.41 -10.84
N ARG A 155 20.36 -13.97 -11.89
CA ARG A 155 20.88 -13.96 -13.26
C ARG A 155 22.07 -13.02 -13.46
N GLU A 156 22.08 -11.86 -12.81
CA GLU A 156 23.24 -10.95 -12.83
C GLU A 156 24.45 -11.56 -12.11
N GLN A 157 24.20 -12.39 -11.10
CA GLN A 157 25.24 -13.15 -10.38
C GLN A 157 25.58 -14.49 -11.06
N HIS A 158 25.07 -14.76 -12.28
CA HIS A 158 25.27 -16.01 -13.01
C HIS A 158 24.74 -17.27 -12.30
N VAL A 159 23.69 -17.13 -11.47
CA VAL A 159 23.00 -18.20 -10.77
C VAL A 159 21.64 -18.45 -11.40
N ASP A 160 21.32 -19.68 -11.75
CA ASP A 160 19.98 -20.07 -12.22
C ASP A 160 19.17 -20.67 -11.05
N ILE A 161 18.76 -19.80 -10.12
CA ILE A 161 18.03 -20.20 -8.92
C ILE A 161 16.71 -20.94 -9.23
N ALA A 162 16.08 -20.62 -10.37
CA ALA A 162 14.82 -21.26 -10.78
C ALA A 162 15.01 -22.73 -11.15
N ARG A 163 16.20 -23.09 -11.67
CA ARG A 163 16.58 -24.46 -12.01
C ARG A 163 17.28 -25.15 -10.85
N ASP A 164 18.15 -24.41 -10.16
CA ASP A 164 19.12 -24.98 -9.21
C ASP A 164 18.52 -25.21 -7.81
N ALA A 165 17.45 -24.53 -7.43
CA ALA A 165 16.75 -24.75 -6.15
C ALA A 165 15.53 -25.69 -6.31
N ARG A 166 15.18 -26.38 -5.22
CA ARG A 166 13.94 -27.18 -5.13
C ARG A 166 12.80 -26.30 -4.65
N LEU A 167 12.02 -25.77 -5.60
CA LEU A 167 11.02 -24.75 -5.34
C LEU A 167 9.68 -25.33 -4.85
N SER A 168 9.07 -24.63 -3.89
CA SER A 168 7.69 -24.82 -3.47
C SER A 168 6.99 -23.47 -3.35
N PHE A 169 5.85 -23.28 -4.01
CA PHE A 169 5.05 -22.06 -3.94
C PHE A 169 3.85 -22.23 -3.04
N GLY A 170 3.52 -21.24 -2.22
CA GLY A 170 2.38 -21.34 -1.32
C GLY A 170 2.06 -20.05 -0.57
N ALA A 171 0.99 -20.09 0.22
CA ALA A 171 0.65 -18.98 1.08
C ALA A 171 1.76 -18.73 2.14
N PRO A 172 2.06 -17.46 2.48
CA PRO A 172 3.12 -17.12 3.44
C PRO A 172 3.05 -17.89 4.77
N PRO A 173 1.87 -18.04 5.42
CA PRO A 173 1.78 -18.81 6.66
C PRO A 173 2.21 -20.27 6.48
N LEU A 174 1.83 -20.89 5.35
CA LEU A 174 2.16 -22.28 5.07
C LEU A 174 3.66 -22.48 4.90
N ILE A 175 4.30 -21.69 4.02
CA ILE A 175 5.76 -21.85 3.78
C ILE A 175 6.59 -21.51 5.01
N ASN A 176 6.16 -20.54 5.84
CA ASN A 176 6.82 -20.24 7.10
C ASN A 176 6.69 -21.39 8.11
N HIS A 177 5.51 -22.03 8.16
CA HIS A 177 5.32 -23.24 8.96
C HIS A 177 6.22 -24.38 8.48
N GLU A 178 6.35 -24.60 7.16
CA GLU A 178 7.25 -25.62 6.59
C GLU A 178 8.72 -25.35 6.91
N LEU A 179 9.16 -24.07 6.91
CA LEU A 179 10.49 -23.67 7.33
C LEU A 179 10.74 -24.03 8.80
N LEU A 180 9.84 -23.63 9.70
CA LEU A 180 9.94 -23.87 11.14
C LEU A 180 9.88 -25.37 11.48
N ALA A 181 9.20 -26.16 10.67
CA ALA A 181 9.14 -27.62 10.79
C ALA A 181 10.35 -28.36 10.16
N GLY A 182 11.35 -27.62 9.62
CA GLY A 182 12.55 -28.22 9.01
C GLY A 182 12.30 -28.88 7.65
N ARG A 183 11.16 -28.64 7.02
CA ARG A 183 10.85 -29.17 5.69
C ARG A 183 11.32 -28.27 4.55
N LEU A 184 11.65 -27.01 4.85
CA LEU A 184 12.31 -26.07 3.95
C LEU A 184 13.65 -25.63 4.55
N ASP A 185 14.61 -25.29 3.69
CA ASP A 185 15.92 -24.79 4.06
C ASP A 185 15.97 -23.25 4.07
N ALA A 186 15.11 -22.62 3.26
CA ALA A 186 14.89 -21.17 3.22
C ALA A 186 13.47 -20.85 2.74
N VAL A 187 13.01 -19.63 3.03
CA VAL A 187 11.78 -19.06 2.47
C VAL A 187 12.01 -17.65 1.95
N LEU A 188 11.43 -17.35 0.79
CA LEU A 188 11.21 -16.00 0.31
C LEU A 188 9.78 -15.63 0.68
N THR A 189 9.60 -14.75 1.65
CA THR A 189 8.28 -14.43 2.21
C THR A 189 8.05 -12.93 2.33
N TYR A 190 6.79 -12.51 2.50
CA TYR A 190 6.46 -11.10 2.62
C TYR A 190 6.99 -10.54 3.94
N TRP A 191 7.27 -9.25 3.96
CA TRP A 191 7.94 -8.58 5.06
C TRP A 191 7.27 -8.81 6.44
N ASN A 192 5.93 -8.76 6.50
CA ASN A 192 5.16 -8.99 7.72
C ASN A 192 5.15 -10.45 8.19
N PHE A 193 5.59 -11.37 7.35
CA PHE A 193 5.84 -12.78 7.67
C PHE A 193 7.31 -13.07 7.88
N ALA A 194 8.22 -12.28 7.31
CA ALA A 194 9.66 -12.38 7.54
C ALA A 194 10.06 -11.84 8.91
N ALA A 195 9.56 -10.66 9.30
CA ALA A 195 9.90 -10.01 10.55
C ALA A 195 9.70 -10.90 11.81
N PRO A 196 8.59 -11.66 11.96
CA PRO A 196 8.44 -12.65 13.03
C PRO A 196 9.49 -13.77 13.00
N LEU A 197 9.92 -14.26 11.83
CA LEU A 197 10.97 -15.26 11.72
C LEU A 197 12.31 -14.68 12.17
N GLU A 198 12.64 -13.50 11.71
CA GLU A 198 13.86 -12.77 12.06
C GLU A 198 13.91 -12.46 13.57
N SER A 199 12.79 -12.09 14.20
CA SER A 199 12.68 -11.87 15.65
C SER A 199 12.96 -13.12 16.47
N ARG A 200 12.74 -14.31 15.90
CA ARG A 200 13.09 -15.60 16.48
C ARG A 200 14.54 -16.02 16.23
N GLY A 201 15.35 -15.14 15.60
CA GLY A 201 16.76 -15.35 15.30
C GLY A 201 17.03 -16.24 14.09
N LEU A 202 16.09 -16.34 13.14
CA LEU A 202 16.40 -16.91 11.83
C LEU A 202 17.11 -15.84 10.98
N PRO A 203 18.18 -16.22 10.23
CA PRO A 203 18.97 -15.24 9.49
C PRO A 203 18.22 -14.73 8.24
N ALA A 204 18.09 -13.40 8.12
CA ALA A 204 17.76 -12.77 6.86
C ALA A 204 18.97 -12.83 5.93
N VAL A 205 18.84 -13.50 4.80
CA VAL A 205 19.89 -13.66 3.79
C VAL A 205 19.90 -12.47 2.82
N LEU A 206 18.71 -12.02 2.42
CA LEU A 206 18.56 -10.93 1.45
C LEU A 206 17.19 -10.26 1.62
N SER A 207 17.19 -8.97 1.94
CA SER A 207 15.96 -8.17 1.83
C SER A 207 15.69 -7.79 0.37
N MET A 208 14.42 -7.56 0.01
CA MET A 208 14.09 -7.10 -1.35
C MET A 208 14.60 -5.68 -1.61
N SER A 209 14.74 -4.85 -0.57
CA SER A 209 15.39 -3.53 -0.69
C SER A 209 16.86 -3.66 -1.07
N ASP A 210 17.57 -4.62 -0.45
CA ASP A 210 18.96 -4.90 -0.80
C ASP A 210 19.10 -5.49 -2.20
N ALA A 211 18.18 -6.37 -2.58
CA ALA A 211 18.15 -6.94 -3.92
C ALA A 211 17.98 -5.84 -5.00
N LEU A 212 17.06 -4.90 -4.79
CA LEU A 212 16.86 -3.77 -5.70
C LEU A 212 18.09 -2.86 -5.76
N ARG A 213 18.75 -2.58 -4.62
CA ARG A 213 20.01 -1.81 -4.61
C ARG A 213 21.13 -2.53 -5.37
N GLN A 214 21.26 -3.83 -5.21
CA GLN A 214 22.24 -4.62 -5.96
C GLN A 214 21.93 -4.65 -7.46
N LEU A 215 20.66 -4.57 -7.88
CA LEU A 215 20.24 -4.40 -9.27
C LEU A 215 20.44 -2.96 -9.79
N GLY A 216 20.99 -2.04 -8.98
CA GLY A 216 21.33 -0.68 -9.38
C GLY A 216 20.23 0.37 -9.15
N PHE A 217 19.10 0.01 -8.55
CA PHE A 217 18.06 0.98 -8.17
C PHE A 217 18.51 1.82 -6.97
N LYS A 218 18.35 3.14 -7.07
CA LYS A 218 18.87 4.09 -6.08
C LYS A 218 17.82 4.57 -5.11
N THR A 219 16.55 4.56 -5.50
CA THR A 219 15.43 4.98 -4.67
C THR A 219 14.70 3.78 -4.07
N ALA A 220 14.00 4.00 -2.97
CA ALA A 220 13.08 3.03 -2.42
C ALA A 220 11.78 3.05 -3.25
N ILE A 221 11.60 2.07 -4.13
CA ILE A 221 10.45 1.98 -5.04
C ILE A 221 9.27 1.36 -4.30
N PRO A 222 8.16 2.10 -4.07
CA PRO A 222 6.95 1.53 -3.50
C PRO A 222 6.31 0.54 -4.49
N LEU A 223 6.28 -0.75 -4.14
CA LEU A 223 5.63 -1.77 -4.97
C LEU A 223 4.14 -1.92 -4.67
N VAL A 224 3.73 -1.54 -3.47
CA VAL A 224 2.36 -1.66 -2.99
C VAL A 224 1.81 -0.27 -2.70
N GLY A 225 0.56 -0.02 -3.11
CA GLY A 225 -0.08 1.28 -2.92
C GLY A 225 -1.59 1.24 -3.10
N TYR A 226 -2.17 2.38 -2.87
CA TYR A 226 -3.60 2.61 -3.04
C TYR A 226 -3.93 2.72 -4.53
N VAL A 227 -5.02 2.09 -4.91
CA VAL A 227 -5.53 2.08 -6.29
C VAL A 227 -6.96 2.60 -6.30
N VAL A 228 -7.18 3.61 -7.11
CA VAL A 228 -8.49 4.24 -7.37
C VAL A 228 -8.70 4.36 -8.88
N SER A 229 -9.94 4.65 -9.35
CA SER A 229 -10.08 5.05 -10.75
C SER A 229 -9.65 6.50 -10.93
N GLU A 230 -9.01 6.80 -12.06
CA GLU A 230 -8.62 8.17 -12.43
C GLU A 230 -9.84 9.10 -12.56
N ARG A 231 -10.97 8.54 -13.01
CA ARG A 231 -12.25 9.25 -13.03
C ARG A 231 -12.70 9.63 -11.63
N TRP A 232 -12.73 8.67 -10.70
CA TRP A 232 -13.11 8.92 -9.32
C TRP A 232 -12.21 10.00 -8.69
N ALA A 233 -10.90 9.91 -8.90
CA ALA A 233 -9.93 10.90 -8.41
C ALA A 233 -10.20 12.31 -8.92
N ARG A 234 -10.58 12.46 -10.20
CA ARG A 234 -10.94 13.75 -10.81
C ARG A 234 -12.29 14.28 -10.32
N GLU A 235 -13.27 13.41 -10.13
CA GLU A 235 -14.60 13.77 -9.66
C GLU A 235 -14.63 14.09 -8.17
N ASN A 236 -13.70 13.51 -7.38
CA ASN A 236 -13.64 13.63 -5.92
C ASN A 236 -12.28 14.16 -5.41
N PRO A 237 -11.75 15.29 -5.92
CA PRO A 237 -10.40 15.75 -5.57
C PRO A 237 -10.24 16.10 -4.09
N ARG A 238 -11.31 16.54 -3.41
CA ARG A 238 -11.28 16.81 -1.96
C ARG A 238 -11.20 15.52 -1.16
N ALA A 239 -11.99 14.51 -1.48
CA ALA A 239 -11.95 13.21 -0.82
C ALA A 239 -10.58 12.53 -1.02
N LEU A 240 -10.02 12.61 -2.22
CA LEU A 240 -8.68 12.09 -2.49
C LEU A 240 -7.61 12.80 -1.63
N ALA A 241 -7.63 14.14 -1.59
CA ALA A 241 -6.68 14.91 -0.79
C ALA A 241 -6.82 14.61 0.70
N ALA A 242 -8.04 14.53 1.22
CA ALA A 242 -8.34 14.17 2.59
C ALA A 242 -7.82 12.75 2.92
N PHE A 243 -8.06 11.78 2.05
CA PHE A 243 -7.58 10.40 2.22
C PHE A 243 -6.05 10.32 2.24
N VAL A 244 -5.37 11.02 1.32
CA VAL A 244 -3.91 11.10 1.32
C VAL A 244 -3.39 11.73 2.60
N SER A 245 -4.03 12.79 3.09
CA SER A 245 -3.64 13.46 4.34
C SER A 245 -3.85 12.55 5.55
N ALA A 246 -5.02 11.90 5.66
CA ALA A 246 -5.32 10.98 6.77
C ALA A 246 -4.35 9.79 6.80
N THR A 247 -4.07 9.17 5.65
CA THR A 247 -3.12 8.04 5.58
C THR A 247 -1.69 8.47 5.92
N ARG A 248 -1.23 9.64 5.45
CA ARG A 248 0.10 10.17 5.76
C ARG A 248 0.25 10.53 7.24
N GLU A 249 -0.79 11.10 7.86
CA GLU A 249 -0.78 11.39 9.29
C GLU A 249 -0.76 10.10 10.12
N ALA A 250 -1.57 9.11 9.77
CA ALA A 250 -1.54 7.80 10.42
C ALA A 250 -0.16 7.10 10.29
N GLU A 251 0.46 7.16 9.10
CA GLU A 251 1.83 6.68 8.89
C GLU A 251 2.85 7.45 9.75
N SER A 252 2.69 8.76 9.93
CA SER A 252 3.54 9.60 10.80
C SER A 252 3.41 9.20 12.27
N ILE A 253 2.20 8.95 12.74
CA ILE A 253 1.93 8.42 14.10
C ILE A 253 2.62 7.06 14.27
N LEU A 254 2.42 6.14 13.33
CA LEU A 254 3.07 4.83 13.35
C LEU A 254 4.59 4.89 13.25
N ALA A 255 5.13 5.88 12.53
CA ALA A 255 6.57 6.10 12.43
C ALA A 255 7.21 6.48 13.77
N THR A 256 6.50 7.25 14.61
CA THR A 256 7.08 7.93 15.77
C THR A 256 6.58 7.41 17.12
N SER A 257 5.36 6.86 17.21
CA SER A 257 4.74 6.45 18.46
C SER A 257 4.88 4.95 18.72
N ASP A 258 5.65 4.57 19.74
CA ASP A 258 5.68 3.19 20.24
C ASP A 258 4.40 2.85 21.05
N ALA A 259 3.75 3.85 21.63
CA ALA A 259 2.49 3.69 22.33
C ALA A 259 1.38 3.22 21.38
N GLU A 260 1.34 3.76 20.17
CA GLU A 260 0.39 3.37 19.14
C GLU A 260 0.57 1.90 18.73
N TRP A 261 1.82 1.44 18.56
CA TRP A 261 2.10 0.03 18.30
C TRP A 261 1.66 -0.88 19.45
N ASN A 262 1.81 -0.45 20.69
CA ASN A 262 1.30 -1.20 21.85
C ASN A 262 -0.23 -1.26 21.87
N TRP A 263 -0.90 -0.18 21.45
CA TRP A 263 -2.36 -0.15 21.30
C TRP A 263 -2.83 -1.07 20.17
N LEU A 264 -2.18 -1.04 19.01
CA LEU A 264 -2.45 -1.99 17.93
C LEU A 264 -2.26 -3.44 18.40
N GLY A 265 -1.22 -3.72 19.17
CA GLY A 265 -0.98 -4.97 19.88
C GLY A 265 -1.41 -6.23 19.11
N ALA A 266 -2.43 -6.93 19.62
CA ALA A 266 -2.93 -8.17 19.01
C ALA A 266 -3.51 -8.00 17.59
N ARG A 267 -3.94 -6.80 17.20
CA ARG A 267 -4.40 -6.51 15.84
C ARG A 267 -3.30 -6.73 14.78
N THR A 268 -2.03 -6.61 15.18
CA THR A 268 -0.89 -6.87 14.29
C THR A 268 -0.66 -8.36 14.00
N GLY A 269 -1.27 -9.25 14.77
CA GLY A 269 -1.00 -10.69 14.74
C GLY A 269 0.30 -11.09 15.45
N ALA A 270 0.98 -10.17 16.15
CA ALA A 270 2.17 -10.48 16.94
C ALA A 270 1.83 -11.36 18.15
N HIS A 271 2.64 -12.40 18.37
CA HIS A 271 2.48 -13.34 19.49
C HIS A 271 3.44 -13.06 20.65
N SER A 272 4.31 -12.05 20.53
CA SER A 272 5.27 -11.64 21.55
C SER A 272 5.68 -10.17 21.37
N PRO A 273 6.21 -9.52 22.45
CA PRO A 273 6.77 -8.17 22.34
C PRO A 273 7.93 -8.08 21.30
N ALA A 274 8.70 -9.13 21.13
CA ALA A 274 9.77 -9.19 20.17
C ALA A 274 9.23 -9.20 18.72
N GLU A 275 8.17 -9.96 18.46
CA GLU A 275 7.49 -9.97 17.17
C GLU A 275 6.84 -8.62 16.87
N LEU A 276 6.16 -8.01 17.85
CA LEU A 276 5.56 -6.68 17.70
C LEU A 276 6.63 -5.63 17.35
N LYS A 277 7.77 -5.66 18.06
CA LYS A 277 8.91 -4.79 17.76
C LYS A 277 9.42 -4.99 16.33
N ALA A 278 9.58 -6.23 15.90
CA ALA A 278 10.08 -6.53 14.56
C ALA A 278 9.09 -6.07 13.46
N LEU A 279 7.78 -6.27 13.66
CA LEU A 279 6.74 -5.77 12.75
C LEU A 279 6.74 -4.25 12.69
N ARG A 280 6.83 -3.57 13.84
CA ARG A 280 6.93 -2.11 13.94
C ARG A 280 8.14 -1.59 13.16
N ASP A 281 9.31 -2.13 13.42
CA ASP A 281 10.55 -1.65 12.84
C ASP A 281 10.56 -1.87 11.31
N ALA A 282 10.05 -3.02 10.84
CA ALA A 282 9.90 -3.31 9.41
C ALA A 282 8.83 -2.43 8.73
N PHE A 283 7.71 -2.15 9.40
CA PHE A 283 6.70 -1.21 8.89
C PHE A 283 7.29 0.19 8.74
N ARG A 284 7.97 0.70 9.77
CA ARG A 284 8.62 2.01 9.76
C ARG A 284 9.63 2.15 8.62
N ALA A 285 10.44 1.11 8.41
CA ALA A 285 11.39 1.07 7.30
C ALA A 285 10.71 1.06 5.92
N GLY A 286 9.45 0.62 5.86
CA GLY A 286 8.66 0.53 4.64
C GLY A 286 7.82 1.77 4.32
N ILE A 287 7.74 2.76 5.20
CA ILE A 287 6.98 4.00 4.94
C ILE A 287 7.69 4.79 3.82
N PRO A 288 7.01 5.11 2.70
CA PRO A 288 7.64 5.85 1.62
C PRO A 288 7.97 7.28 2.05
N ALA A 289 9.26 7.64 2.05
CA ALA A 289 9.71 8.99 2.40
C ALA A 289 9.50 9.98 1.25
N HIS A 290 9.64 9.51 0.02
CA HIS A 290 9.54 10.32 -1.20
C HIS A 290 8.73 9.60 -2.27
N TRP A 291 7.95 10.37 -3.03
CA TRP A 291 7.25 9.93 -4.22
C TRP A 291 7.20 11.05 -5.25
N GLY A 292 8.08 10.99 -6.22
CA GLY A 292 8.22 12.03 -7.23
C GLY A 292 8.61 11.45 -8.59
N LYS A 293 9.23 12.29 -9.40
CA LYS A 293 9.65 11.92 -10.78
C LYS A 293 10.72 10.84 -10.79
N GLU A 294 11.60 10.82 -9.79
CA GLU A 294 12.70 9.88 -9.73
C GLU A 294 12.22 8.47 -9.39
N GLU A 295 11.40 8.32 -8.34
CA GLU A 295 10.82 7.04 -7.95
C GLU A 295 9.95 6.45 -9.06
N ARG A 296 9.17 7.29 -9.75
CA ARG A 296 8.36 6.86 -10.91
C ARG A 296 9.21 6.41 -12.09
N ARG A 297 10.34 7.08 -12.34
CA ARG A 297 11.31 6.68 -13.39
C ARG A 297 11.93 5.34 -13.05
N GLU A 298 12.35 5.13 -11.80
CA GLU A 298 12.92 3.86 -11.37
C GLU A 298 11.86 2.74 -11.34
N ALA A 299 10.62 3.04 -10.98
CA ALA A 299 9.52 2.08 -11.10
C ALA A 299 9.29 1.65 -12.56
N ALA A 300 9.39 2.58 -13.51
CA ALA A 300 9.31 2.24 -14.94
C ALA A 300 10.50 1.37 -15.40
N ALA A 301 11.71 1.63 -14.90
CA ALA A 301 12.87 0.78 -15.15
C ALA A 301 12.71 -0.61 -14.54
N LEU A 302 12.18 -0.70 -13.33
CA LEU A 302 11.87 -1.98 -12.66
C LEU A 302 10.77 -2.74 -13.42
N TYR A 303 9.79 -2.05 -14.00
CA TYR A 303 8.79 -2.68 -14.87
C TYR A 303 9.45 -3.41 -16.06
N ALA A 304 10.47 -2.81 -16.67
CA ALA A 304 11.21 -3.45 -17.75
C ALA A 304 11.94 -4.73 -17.28
N VAL A 305 12.48 -4.74 -16.05
CA VAL A 305 13.05 -5.96 -15.44
C VAL A 305 11.95 -7.02 -15.26
N PHE A 306 10.79 -6.66 -14.74
CA PHE A 306 9.65 -7.56 -14.60
C PHE A 306 9.18 -8.12 -15.96
N ALA A 307 9.13 -7.29 -16.99
CA ALA A 307 8.77 -7.73 -18.34
C ALA A 307 9.79 -8.72 -18.90
N LYS A 308 11.08 -8.48 -18.68
CA LYS A 308 12.17 -9.36 -19.16
C LYS A 308 12.18 -10.73 -18.44
N ILE A 309 11.91 -10.76 -17.16
CA ILE A 309 12.00 -11.98 -16.34
C ILE A 309 10.68 -12.75 -16.33
N GLY A 310 9.55 -12.07 -16.05
CA GLY A 310 8.23 -12.66 -15.89
C GLY A 310 7.43 -12.74 -17.19
N GLY A 311 7.88 -12.02 -18.24
CA GLY A 311 7.24 -12.01 -19.55
C GLY A 311 5.78 -11.57 -19.52
N GLN A 312 5.06 -11.90 -20.59
CA GLN A 312 3.65 -11.55 -20.76
C GLN A 312 2.76 -12.08 -19.62
N ALA A 313 3.11 -13.20 -19.02
CA ALA A 313 2.36 -13.75 -17.88
C ALA A 313 2.31 -12.78 -16.68
N LEU A 314 3.39 -12.00 -16.46
CA LEU A 314 3.47 -11.03 -15.37
C LEU A 314 2.95 -9.65 -15.79
N VAL A 315 3.41 -9.10 -16.92
CA VAL A 315 3.13 -7.72 -17.32
C VAL A 315 1.97 -7.55 -18.30
N GLY A 316 1.36 -8.66 -18.76
CA GLY A 316 0.28 -8.62 -19.75
C GLY A 316 0.76 -8.33 -21.16
N SER A 317 -0.09 -7.69 -21.97
CA SER A 317 0.17 -7.42 -23.39
C SER A 317 1.21 -6.32 -23.63
N SER A 318 1.52 -5.48 -22.64
CA SER A 318 2.46 -4.37 -22.78
C SER A 318 3.76 -4.64 -22.02
N PRO A 319 4.93 -4.65 -22.71
CA PRO A 319 6.22 -4.77 -22.05
C PRO A 319 6.68 -3.46 -21.39
N THR A 320 5.93 -2.37 -21.55
CA THR A 320 6.23 -1.05 -20.98
C THR A 320 5.13 -0.60 -20.04
N LEU A 321 5.54 0.13 -18.99
CA LEU A 321 4.61 0.73 -18.03
C LEU A 321 3.64 1.67 -18.75
N GLN A 322 2.33 1.49 -18.51
CA GLN A 322 1.31 2.27 -19.19
C GLN A 322 1.20 3.70 -18.63
N PRO A 323 0.99 4.72 -19.48
CA PRO A 323 0.70 6.08 -19.04
C PRO A 323 -0.48 6.12 -18.09
N GLY A 324 -0.42 7.00 -17.06
CA GLY A 324 -1.46 7.13 -16.05
C GLY A 324 -1.46 6.03 -14.99
N THR A 325 -0.51 5.07 -15.04
CA THR A 325 -0.36 4.07 -13.97
C THR A 325 -0.18 4.73 -12.61
N PHE A 326 0.53 5.84 -12.55
CA PHE A 326 0.75 6.62 -11.34
C PHE A 326 -0.12 7.88 -11.33
N LEU A 327 -0.73 8.16 -10.21
CA LEU A 327 -1.56 9.34 -10.00
C LEU A 327 -0.67 10.58 -9.87
N ASP A 328 -0.74 11.49 -10.84
CA ASP A 328 0.16 12.66 -10.92
C ASP A 328 -0.07 13.69 -9.83
N SER A 329 -1.29 13.78 -9.30
CA SER A 329 -1.66 14.74 -8.25
C SER A 329 -1.12 14.38 -6.86
N VAL A 330 -0.55 13.19 -6.66
CA VAL A 330 0.06 12.77 -5.40
C VAL A 330 1.57 12.73 -5.54
N SER A 331 2.25 13.59 -4.79
CA SER A 331 3.72 13.62 -4.69
C SER A 331 4.12 14.17 -3.31
N TYR A 332 5.23 13.72 -2.76
CA TYR A 332 5.78 14.15 -1.46
C TYR A 332 7.26 13.77 -1.28
#